data_e3c4681dea376f44acdc5350ad00dd33
#
_entry.id   e3c4681dea376f44acdc5350ad00dd33
#
_cell.length_a   1.000
_cell.length_b   1.000
_cell.length_c   1.000
_cell.angle_alpha   90.00
_cell.angle_beta   90.00
_cell.angle_gamma   90.00
#
_symmetry.space_group_name_H-M   'P 1'
#
loop_
_entity.id
_entity.type
_entity.pdbx_description
1 polymer ?
#
loop_
_entity_poly.entity_id
_entity_poly.type
_entity_poly.pdbx_seq_one_letter_code
_entity_poly.pdbx_strand_id
1 'polypeptide(L)'
;KIAGLEMTRHYRNQYNVLFHSGMPTNLYGPGDNYHSENSHVLPAMIRRFHEAKEANANEVVIWGTGKPRRELMHVDDLASGVLFILGLEQPPDWVNLGTGIDHSILEIAQLVKKVTGFQGQIVNDLTKQDGMPVKRLDVTLVNSLGWKALIPFEKGVQSAYEDFLQALKNGTARL
;
A
#
# COMPACT_ATOMS: atom_id res chain seq x y z
N LYS A 1 -17.03 8.10 -3.05
CA LYS A 1 -15.83 8.97 -3.07
C LYS A 1 -15.90 10.03 -4.16
N ILE A 2 -16.40 9.73 -5.37
CA ILE A 2 -16.56 10.71 -6.46
C ILE A 2 -17.39 11.92 -5.99
N ALA A 3 -18.54 11.70 -5.33
CA ALA A 3 -19.35 12.78 -4.79
C ALA A 3 -18.57 13.69 -3.80
N GLY A 4 -17.66 13.12 -3.00
CA GLY A 4 -16.81 13.90 -2.09
C GLY A 4 -15.82 14.78 -2.83
N LEU A 5 -15.21 14.30 -3.91
CA LEU A 5 -14.31 15.10 -4.75
C LEU A 5 -15.04 16.27 -5.41
N GLU A 6 -16.21 16.01 -6.00
CA GLU A 6 -17.03 17.05 -6.62
C GLU A 6 -17.51 18.07 -5.58
N MET A 7 -17.93 17.63 -4.41
CA MET A 7 -18.34 18.53 -3.33
C MET A 7 -17.17 19.45 -2.91
N THR A 8 -15.96 18.90 -2.73
CA THR A 8 -14.76 19.70 -2.40
C THR A 8 -14.50 20.76 -3.46
N ARG A 9 -14.57 20.41 -4.75
CA ARG A 9 -14.41 21.34 -5.88
C ARG A 9 -15.49 22.42 -5.89
N HIS A 10 -16.76 22.04 -5.69
CA HIS A 10 -17.86 23.03 -5.67
C HIS A 10 -17.78 23.99 -4.50
N TYR A 11 -17.41 23.51 -3.30
CA TYR A 11 -17.16 24.40 -2.15
C TYR A 11 -16.03 25.38 -2.43
N ARG A 12 -14.92 24.89 -3.02
CA ARG A 12 -13.81 25.76 -3.43
C ARG A 12 -14.26 26.87 -4.35
N ASN A 13 -15.03 26.54 -5.39
CA ASN A 13 -15.51 27.53 -6.38
C ASN A 13 -16.56 28.48 -5.79
N GLN A 14 -17.45 27.99 -4.93
CA GLN A 14 -18.56 28.79 -4.38
C GLN A 14 -18.11 29.74 -3.27
N TYR A 15 -17.19 29.29 -2.42
CA TYR A 15 -16.79 30.02 -1.22
C TYR A 15 -15.36 30.55 -1.28
N ASN A 16 -14.67 30.38 -2.39
CA ASN A 16 -13.27 30.80 -2.59
C ASN A 16 -12.33 30.30 -1.47
N VAL A 17 -12.52 29.04 -1.03
CA VAL A 17 -11.70 28.37 -0.02
C VAL A 17 -10.71 27.41 -0.70
N LEU A 18 -9.52 27.20 -0.10
CA LEU A 18 -8.49 26.34 -0.67
C LEU A 18 -8.73 24.83 -0.41
N PHE A 19 -9.97 24.38 -0.56
CA PHE A 19 -10.28 22.96 -0.48
C PHE A 19 -9.71 22.23 -1.70
N HIS A 20 -9.04 21.11 -1.48
CA HIS A 20 -8.50 20.24 -2.50
C HIS A 20 -8.43 18.80 -2.00
N SER A 21 -8.17 17.85 -2.89
CA SER A 21 -8.21 16.43 -2.56
C SER A 21 -6.93 15.72 -2.97
N GLY A 22 -6.32 14.96 -2.05
CA GLY A 22 -5.29 13.98 -2.34
C GLY A 22 -5.90 12.59 -2.56
N MET A 23 -5.53 11.92 -3.64
CA MET A 23 -5.98 10.58 -4.01
C MET A 23 -4.84 9.58 -3.80
N PRO A 24 -4.76 8.88 -2.65
CA PRO A 24 -3.67 7.94 -2.41
C PRO A 24 -3.86 6.63 -3.16
N THR A 25 -2.74 5.99 -3.50
CA THR A 25 -2.72 4.58 -3.91
C THR A 25 -2.94 3.64 -2.70
N ASN A 26 -2.71 2.32 -2.86
CA ASN A 26 -2.80 1.40 -1.72
C ASN A 26 -1.66 1.68 -0.75
N LEU A 27 -2.01 1.80 0.52
CA LEU A 27 -1.05 2.13 1.58
C LEU A 27 -0.64 0.90 2.37
N TYR A 28 0.54 0.97 2.96
CA TYR A 28 1.05 0.00 3.92
C TYR A 28 2.06 0.68 4.86
N GLY A 29 2.34 0.06 5.98
CA GLY A 29 3.35 0.57 6.92
C GLY A 29 3.08 0.16 8.36
N PRO A 30 3.77 0.79 9.32
CA PRO A 30 3.54 0.56 10.75
C PRO A 30 2.09 0.78 11.17
N GLY A 31 1.59 -0.07 12.09
CA GLY A 31 0.23 0.01 12.61
C GLY A 31 -0.86 -0.50 11.66
N ASP A 32 -0.52 -1.22 10.60
CA ASP A 32 -1.47 -1.78 9.66
C ASP A 32 -2.40 -2.83 10.30
N ASN A 33 -3.41 -3.26 9.55
CA ASN A 33 -4.35 -4.30 9.97
C ASN A 33 -3.93 -5.65 9.39
N TYR A 34 -3.57 -6.60 10.25
CA TYR A 34 -3.13 -7.95 9.90
C TYR A 34 -4.22 -9.01 10.07
N HIS A 35 -5.50 -8.61 10.16
CA HIS A 35 -6.62 -9.56 10.32
C HIS A 35 -6.67 -10.56 9.17
N SER A 36 -6.89 -11.85 9.48
CA SER A 36 -6.79 -12.95 8.51
C SER A 36 -7.70 -12.82 7.28
N GLU A 37 -8.87 -12.17 7.44
CA GLU A 37 -9.89 -12.07 6.39
C GLU A 37 -10.11 -10.63 5.90
N ASN A 38 -9.85 -9.63 6.75
CA ASN A 38 -10.22 -8.23 6.49
C ASN A 38 -9.02 -7.30 6.27
N SER A 39 -7.82 -7.86 6.11
CA SER A 39 -6.61 -7.09 5.81
C SER A 39 -6.39 -6.90 4.31
N HIS A 40 -5.61 -5.87 3.98
CA HIS A 40 -5.15 -5.67 2.60
C HIS A 40 -4.07 -6.69 2.22
N VAL A 41 -3.78 -6.79 0.91
CA VAL A 41 -2.91 -7.82 0.34
C VAL A 41 -1.52 -7.90 0.98
N LEU A 42 -0.86 -6.76 1.23
CA LEU A 42 0.50 -6.77 1.78
C LEU A 42 0.54 -7.19 3.26
N PRO A 43 -0.25 -6.60 4.19
CA PRO A 43 -0.29 -7.07 5.57
C PRO A 43 -0.76 -8.53 5.69
N ALA A 44 -1.74 -8.98 4.86
CA ALA A 44 -2.13 -10.39 4.80
C ALA A 44 -0.96 -11.30 4.43
N MET A 45 -0.13 -10.91 3.45
CA MET A 45 1.07 -11.66 3.09
C MET A 45 2.11 -11.65 4.20
N ILE A 46 2.41 -10.50 4.81
CA ILE A 46 3.37 -10.41 5.91
C ILE A 46 2.99 -11.39 7.03
N ARG A 47 1.75 -11.35 7.49
CA ARG A 47 1.25 -12.28 8.51
C ARG A 47 1.36 -13.74 8.06
N ARG A 48 0.87 -14.08 6.89
CA ARG A 48 0.84 -15.47 6.37
C ARG A 48 2.24 -16.05 6.22
N PHE A 49 3.21 -15.27 5.70
CA PHE A 49 4.58 -15.72 5.57
C PHE A 49 5.29 -15.84 6.92
N HIS A 50 4.98 -14.95 7.87
CA HIS A 50 5.48 -15.05 9.24
C HIS A 50 4.96 -16.32 9.92
N GLU A 51 3.64 -16.55 9.93
CA GLU A 51 3.02 -17.73 10.53
C GLU A 51 3.54 -19.04 9.90
N ALA A 52 3.71 -19.08 8.57
CA ALA A 52 4.29 -20.21 7.86
C ALA A 52 5.75 -20.48 8.25
N LYS A 53 6.54 -19.42 8.46
CA LYS A 53 7.92 -19.54 8.97
C LYS A 53 7.94 -20.13 10.37
N GLU A 54 7.15 -19.59 11.30
CA GLU A 54 7.09 -20.07 12.68
C GLU A 54 6.60 -21.53 12.76
N ALA A 55 5.68 -21.93 11.87
CA ALA A 55 5.20 -23.31 11.77
C ALA A 55 6.13 -24.25 11.00
N ASN A 56 7.26 -23.78 10.47
CA ASN A 56 8.13 -24.53 9.56
C ASN A 56 7.35 -25.15 8.37
N ALA A 57 6.38 -24.43 7.83
CA ALA A 57 5.57 -24.90 6.72
C ALA A 57 6.40 -25.01 5.42
N ASN A 58 6.03 -25.96 4.57
CA ASN A 58 6.73 -26.19 3.30
C ASN A 58 6.34 -25.16 2.22
N GLU A 59 5.15 -24.53 2.34
CA GLU A 59 4.63 -23.65 1.32
C GLU A 59 3.73 -22.55 1.88
N VAL A 60 3.61 -21.46 1.12
CA VAL A 60 2.59 -20.41 1.28
C VAL A 60 1.81 -20.29 -0.02
N VAL A 61 0.49 -20.35 0.07
CA VAL A 61 -0.41 -20.27 -1.08
C VAL A 61 -0.77 -18.80 -1.34
N ILE A 62 -0.61 -18.37 -2.61
CA ILE A 62 -1.16 -17.09 -3.11
C ILE A 62 -2.29 -17.36 -4.08
N TRP A 63 -3.31 -16.50 -4.10
CA TRP A 63 -4.48 -16.67 -4.95
C TRP A 63 -4.22 -16.23 -6.40
N GLY A 64 -4.77 -16.97 -7.35
CA GLY A 64 -4.68 -16.69 -8.78
C GLY A 64 -3.30 -16.90 -9.36
N THR A 65 -3.04 -16.28 -10.48
CA THR A 65 -1.77 -16.44 -11.22
C THR A 65 -0.60 -15.67 -10.62
N GLY A 66 -0.86 -14.73 -9.71
CA GLY A 66 0.15 -13.79 -9.21
C GLY A 66 0.55 -12.69 -10.20
N LYS A 67 -0.04 -12.65 -11.42
CA LYS A 67 0.27 -11.65 -12.46
C LYS A 67 -0.33 -10.25 -12.21
N PRO A 68 -1.53 -10.09 -11.59
CA PRO A 68 -2.08 -8.76 -11.33
C PRO A 68 -1.09 -7.85 -10.62
N ARG A 69 -1.07 -6.58 -11.03
CA ARG A 69 -0.10 -5.60 -10.55
C ARG A 69 -0.75 -4.57 -9.63
N ARG A 70 -0.05 -4.21 -8.57
CA ARG A 70 -0.50 -3.25 -7.54
C ARG A 70 0.58 -2.24 -7.25
N GLU A 71 0.19 -1.00 -7.22
CA GLU A 71 0.99 0.06 -6.64
C GLU A 71 0.77 0.11 -5.14
N LEU A 72 1.85 0.19 -4.39
CA LEU A 72 1.91 0.25 -2.93
C LEU A 72 2.81 1.40 -2.50
N MET A 73 2.36 2.21 -1.54
CA MET A 73 3.11 3.35 -1.01
C MET A 73 3.17 3.28 0.51
N HIS A 74 4.33 3.58 1.07
CA HIS A 74 4.50 3.64 2.52
C HIS A 74 3.68 4.79 3.12
N VAL A 75 3.10 4.57 4.30
CA VAL A 75 2.23 5.57 4.96
C VAL A 75 2.95 6.88 5.27
N ASP A 76 4.26 6.86 5.56
CA ASP A 76 5.04 8.08 5.82
C ASP A 76 5.26 8.90 4.54
N ASP A 77 5.38 8.25 3.37
CA ASP A 77 5.36 8.98 2.09
C ASP A 77 4.00 9.65 1.87
N LEU A 78 2.87 8.98 2.20
CA LEU A 78 1.57 9.64 2.14
C LEU A 78 1.54 10.85 3.08
N ALA A 79 1.99 10.70 4.32
CA ALA A 79 2.01 11.80 5.30
C ALA A 79 2.81 12.99 4.75
N SER A 80 4.01 12.75 4.20
CA SER A 80 4.82 13.81 3.57
C SER A 80 4.10 14.44 2.36
N GLY A 81 3.44 13.64 1.53
CA GLY A 81 2.67 14.11 0.39
C GLY A 81 1.48 14.98 0.79
N VAL A 82 0.77 14.60 1.85
CA VAL A 82 -0.33 15.39 2.41
C VAL A 82 0.18 16.74 2.91
N LEU A 83 1.27 16.77 3.68
CA LEU A 83 1.88 18.02 4.16
C LEU A 83 2.35 18.89 3.00
N PHE A 84 2.93 18.28 1.95
CA PHE A 84 3.34 18.99 0.75
C PHE A 84 2.16 19.67 0.05
N ILE A 85 1.06 18.94 -0.23
CA ILE A 85 -0.08 19.53 -0.94
C ILE A 85 -0.83 20.57 -0.09
N LEU A 86 -0.82 20.45 1.24
CA LEU A 86 -1.38 21.46 2.15
C LEU A 86 -0.58 22.76 2.11
N GLY A 87 0.72 22.72 1.80
CA GLY A 87 1.60 23.88 1.68
C GLY A 87 1.54 24.59 0.32
N LEU A 88 0.79 24.08 -0.67
CA LEU A 88 0.70 24.70 -1.99
C LEU A 88 -0.17 25.97 -1.93
N GLU A 89 0.33 27.09 -2.45
CA GLU A 89 -0.43 28.34 -2.57
C GLU A 89 -1.60 28.23 -3.55
N GLN A 90 -1.41 27.47 -4.62
CA GLN A 90 -2.40 27.21 -5.66
C GLN A 90 -2.52 25.71 -5.94
N PRO A 91 -3.12 24.94 -5.01
CA PRO A 91 -3.26 23.51 -5.20
C PRO A 91 -4.27 23.19 -6.32
N PRO A 92 -4.06 22.12 -7.09
CA PRO A 92 -5.09 21.62 -8.01
C PRO A 92 -6.32 21.14 -7.24
N ASP A 93 -7.47 20.99 -7.90
CA ASP A 93 -8.70 20.49 -7.26
C ASP A 93 -8.52 19.10 -6.66
N TRP A 94 -7.75 18.26 -7.34
CA TRP A 94 -7.29 16.96 -6.84
C TRP A 94 -5.93 16.57 -7.42
N VAL A 95 -5.21 15.73 -6.70
CA VAL A 95 -3.91 15.20 -7.14
C VAL A 95 -3.72 13.76 -6.65
N ASN A 96 -3.19 12.91 -7.53
CA ASN A 96 -2.81 11.56 -7.15
C ASN A 96 -1.54 11.57 -6.29
N LEU A 97 -1.57 10.86 -5.17
CA LEU A 97 -0.42 10.61 -4.30
C LEU A 97 -0.03 9.14 -4.40
N GLY A 98 1.06 8.87 -5.06
CA GLY A 98 1.55 7.52 -5.32
C GLY A 98 3.03 7.50 -5.67
N THR A 99 3.53 6.30 -5.92
CA THR A 99 4.90 6.06 -6.38
C THR A 99 5.03 6.07 -7.90
N GLY A 100 3.91 5.79 -8.61
CA GLY A 100 3.89 5.52 -10.05
C GLY A 100 4.52 4.17 -10.43
N ILE A 101 4.92 3.35 -9.45
CA ILE A 101 5.56 2.04 -9.64
C ILE A 101 4.63 0.96 -9.11
N ASP A 102 4.38 -0.05 -9.92
CA ASP A 102 3.59 -1.22 -9.52
C ASP A 102 4.44 -2.49 -9.48
N HIS A 103 4.00 -3.45 -8.69
CA HIS A 103 4.58 -4.77 -8.56
C HIS A 103 3.51 -5.84 -8.77
N SER A 104 3.84 -6.95 -9.40
CA SER A 104 2.93 -8.11 -9.47
C SER A 104 2.73 -8.71 -8.07
N ILE A 105 1.61 -9.38 -7.87
CA ILE A 105 1.33 -10.10 -6.63
C ILE A 105 2.44 -11.12 -6.32
N LEU A 106 3.00 -11.76 -7.35
CA LEU A 106 4.12 -12.69 -7.20
C LEU A 106 5.41 -11.97 -6.76
N GLU A 107 5.76 -10.81 -7.36
CA GLU A 107 6.93 -10.00 -6.94
C GLU A 107 6.78 -9.53 -5.49
N ILE A 108 5.58 -9.11 -5.08
CA ILE A 108 5.28 -8.75 -3.69
C ILE A 108 5.49 -9.95 -2.76
N ALA A 109 4.94 -11.13 -3.12
CA ALA A 109 5.09 -12.34 -2.33
C ALA A 109 6.56 -12.77 -2.20
N GLN A 110 7.35 -12.68 -3.29
CA GLN A 110 8.79 -12.97 -3.27
C GLN A 110 9.56 -12.01 -2.35
N LEU A 111 9.22 -10.73 -2.36
CA LEU A 111 9.82 -9.74 -1.47
C LEU A 111 9.45 -10.03 0.00
N VAL A 112 8.17 -10.30 0.29
CA VAL A 112 7.73 -10.66 1.65
C VAL A 112 8.41 -11.95 2.13
N LYS A 113 8.51 -12.97 1.27
CA LYS A 113 9.28 -14.19 1.56
C LYS A 113 10.72 -13.88 1.97
N LYS A 114 11.41 -13.01 1.21
CA LYS A 114 12.78 -12.57 1.51
C LYS A 114 12.87 -11.85 2.86
N VAL A 115 11.98 -10.88 3.08
CA VAL A 115 11.98 -10.03 4.29
C VAL A 115 11.65 -10.85 5.54
N THR A 116 10.66 -11.74 5.48
CA THR A 116 10.29 -12.60 6.62
C THR A 116 11.32 -13.70 6.89
N GLY A 117 12.14 -14.06 5.90
CA GLY A 117 13.07 -15.16 5.97
C GLY A 117 12.41 -16.55 5.85
N PHE A 118 11.20 -16.63 5.27
CA PHE A 118 10.52 -17.91 5.01
C PHE A 118 11.29 -18.73 3.96
N GLN A 119 11.52 -20.02 4.21
CA GLN A 119 12.33 -20.89 3.34
C GLN A 119 11.51 -21.79 2.42
N GLY A 120 10.21 -21.96 2.68
CA GLY A 120 9.32 -22.82 1.87
C GLY A 120 9.03 -22.24 0.49
N GLN A 121 8.12 -22.87 -0.25
CA GLN A 121 7.75 -22.48 -1.61
C GLN A 121 6.55 -21.50 -1.63
N ILE A 122 6.44 -20.74 -2.72
CA ILE A 122 5.22 -19.97 -3.03
C ILE A 122 4.44 -20.79 -4.05
N VAL A 123 3.21 -21.13 -3.74
CA VAL A 123 2.31 -21.94 -4.59
C VAL A 123 1.10 -21.12 -5.01
N ASN A 124 0.68 -21.25 -6.26
CA ASN A 124 -0.47 -20.55 -6.80
C ASN A 124 -1.75 -21.39 -6.70
N ASP A 125 -2.79 -20.85 -6.08
CA ASP A 125 -4.14 -21.42 -6.16
C ASP A 125 -4.88 -20.87 -7.38
N LEU A 126 -4.81 -21.58 -8.48
CA LEU A 126 -5.44 -21.20 -9.74
C LEU A 126 -6.97 -21.39 -9.75
N THR A 127 -7.58 -21.93 -8.69
CA THR A 127 -9.03 -21.99 -8.53
C THR A 127 -9.60 -20.62 -8.18
N LYS A 128 -8.77 -19.72 -7.65
CA LYS A 128 -9.14 -18.34 -7.35
C LYS A 128 -8.91 -17.45 -8.56
N GLN A 129 -9.90 -16.59 -8.84
CA GLN A 129 -9.78 -15.66 -9.95
C GLN A 129 -8.77 -14.54 -9.67
N ASP A 130 -8.06 -14.12 -10.71
CA ASP A 130 -7.27 -12.90 -10.65
C ASP A 130 -8.18 -11.68 -10.49
N GLY A 131 -7.73 -10.72 -9.70
CA GLY A 131 -8.37 -9.41 -9.62
C GLY A 131 -8.03 -8.53 -10.82
N MET A 132 -8.37 -7.22 -10.72
CA MET A 132 -8.04 -6.22 -11.76
C MET A 132 -6.56 -6.34 -12.20
N PRO A 133 -6.26 -6.40 -13.51
CA PRO A 133 -4.90 -6.64 -14.01
C PRO A 133 -3.87 -5.63 -13.51
N VAL A 134 -4.18 -4.32 -13.56
CA VAL A 134 -3.27 -3.24 -13.12
C VAL A 134 -4.06 -2.22 -12.31
N LYS A 135 -3.50 -1.81 -11.16
CA LYS A 135 -3.99 -0.69 -10.36
C LYS A 135 -2.79 0.18 -9.99
N ARG A 136 -2.59 1.24 -10.77
CA ARG A 136 -1.51 2.21 -10.62
C ARG A 136 -2.02 3.61 -10.92
N LEU A 137 -1.53 4.61 -10.19
CA LEU A 137 -1.86 6.01 -10.39
C LEU A 137 -0.90 6.67 -11.40
N ASP A 138 -1.42 7.64 -12.14
CA ASP A 138 -0.57 8.60 -12.82
C ASP A 138 -0.16 9.68 -11.82
N VAL A 139 1.15 9.78 -11.58
CA VAL A 139 1.77 10.70 -10.62
C VAL A 139 2.48 11.87 -11.30
N THR A 140 2.29 12.05 -12.62
CA THR A 140 2.95 13.10 -13.40
C THR A 140 2.73 14.48 -12.80
N LEU A 141 1.48 14.78 -12.42
CA LEU A 141 1.12 16.07 -11.86
C LEU A 141 1.83 16.33 -10.53
N VAL A 142 1.76 15.42 -9.56
CA VAL A 142 2.39 15.64 -8.25
C VAL A 142 3.91 15.74 -8.36
N ASN A 143 4.52 14.98 -9.27
CA ASN A 143 5.96 15.07 -9.55
C ASN A 143 6.33 16.43 -10.16
N SER A 144 5.50 16.97 -11.07
CA SER A 144 5.75 18.31 -11.65
C SER A 144 5.58 19.44 -10.63
N LEU A 145 4.79 19.22 -9.58
CA LEU A 145 4.65 20.16 -8.45
C LEU A 145 5.86 20.09 -7.48
N GLY A 146 6.71 19.07 -7.58
CA GLY A 146 7.95 18.95 -6.79
C GLY A 146 7.94 17.87 -5.70
N TRP A 147 6.88 17.04 -5.59
CA TRP A 147 6.87 15.94 -4.62
C TRP A 147 7.01 14.58 -5.29
N LYS A 148 7.71 13.67 -4.61
CA LYS A 148 7.84 12.24 -4.95
C LYS A 148 7.88 11.40 -3.69
N ALA A 149 7.33 10.19 -3.76
CA ALA A 149 7.56 9.16 -2.76
C ALA A 149 9.06 8.78 -2.72
N LEU A 150 9.63 8.67 -1.52
CA LEU A 150 11.07 8.48 -1.33
C LEU A 150 11.44 7.14 -0.71
N ILE A 151 10.48 6.43 -0.07
CA ILE A 151 10.76 5.19 0.65
C ILE A 151 10.82 4.03 -0.36
N PRO A 152 12.00 3.39 -0.56
CA PRO A 152 12.11 2.23 -1.44
C PRO A 152 11.21 1.09 -0.95
N PHE A 153 10.52 0.41 -1.85
CA PHE A 153 9.51 -0.61 -1.52
C PHE A 153 10.06 -1.68 -0.58
N GLU A 154 11.26 -2.21 -0.84
CA GLU A 154 11.90 -3.22 0.03
C GLU A 154 12.12 -2.70 1.46
N LYS A 155 12.59 -1.46 1.60
CA LYS A 155 12.82 -0.83 2.91
C LYS A 155 11.52 -0.63 3.68
N GLY A 156 10.48 -0.19 2.98
CA GLY A 156 9.16 -0.02 3.58
C GLY A 156 8.54 -1.36 4.03
N VAL A 157 8.66 -2.43 3.23
CA VAL A 157 8.18 -3.78 3.62
C VAL A 157 8.97 -4.31 4.83
N GLN A 158 10.28 -4.06 4.89
CA GLN A 158 11.10 -4.42 6.04
C GLN A 158 10.62 -3.71 7.31
N SER A 159 10.43 -2.38 7.24
CA SER A 159 9.91 -1.57 8.36
C SER A 159 8.53 -2.05 8.83
N ALA A 160 7.61 -2.34 7.90
CA ALA A 160 6.28 -2.86 8.24
C ALA A 160 6.35 -4.23 8.92
N TYR A 161 7.28 -5.10 8.52
CA TYR A 161 7.48 -6.40 9.17
C TYR A 161 8.10 -6.26 10.56
N GLU A 162 9.07 -5.38 10.74
CA GLU A 162 9.68 -5.09 12.05
C GLU A 162 8.62 -4.56 13.05
N ASP A 163 7.76 -3.63 12.60
CA ASP A 163 6.62 -3.14 13.40
C ASP A 163 5.65 -4.27 13.76
N PHE A 164 5.30 -5.11 12.79
CA PHE A 164 4.44 -6.29 13.03
C PHE A 164 5.01 -7.21 14.11
N LEU A 165 6.31 -7.52 14.06
CA LEU A 165 6.98 -8.34 15.09
C LEU A 165 6.94 -7.68 16.47
N GLN A 166 7.17 -6.37 16.52
CA GLN A 166 7.10 -5.63 17.77
C GLN A 166 5.67 -5.58 18.32
N ALA A 167 4.68 -5.39 17.45
CA ALA A 167 3.26 -5.39 17.83
C ALA A 167 2.81 -6.77 18.35
N LEU A 168 3.26 -7.86 17.72
CA LEU A 168 3.02 -9.23 18.22
C LEU A 168 3.60 -9.42 19.62
N LYS A 169 4.86 -9.02 19.84
CA LYS A 169 5.55 -9.13 21.13
C LYS A 169 4.83 -8.36 22.24
N ASN A 170 4.27 -7.20 21.91
CA ASN A 170 3.56 -6.32 22.84
C ASN A 170 2.08 -6.69 23.02
N GLY A 171 1.55 -7.63 22.25
CA GLY A 171 0.11 -7.96 22.24
C GLY A 171 -0.79 -6.85 21.67
N THR A 172 -0.24 -5.97 20.82
CA THR A 172 -0.94 -4.83 20.21
C THR A 172 -1.22 -5.02 18.72
N ALA A 173 -0.78 -6.15 18.12
CA ALA A 173 -1.02 -6.45 16.73
C ALA A 173 -2.53 -6.57 16.46
N ARG A 174 -3.00 -5.93 15.41
CA ARG A 174 -4.41 -6.00 14.93
C ARG A 174 -4.57 -7.25 14.06
N LEU A 175 -4.80 -8.42 14.72
CA LEU A 175 -4.89 -9.76 14.11
C LEU A 175 -6.32 -10.13 13.73
#